data_f66a5519dff249e3f33c2a04fe85f129
#
_entry.id   f66a5519dff249e3f33c2a04fe85f129
#
_cell.length_a   1.000
_cell.length_b   1.000
_cell.length_c   1.000
_cell.angle_alpha   90.00
_cell.angle_beta   90.00
_cell.angle_gamma   90.00
#
_symmetry.space_group_name_H-M   'P 1'
#
loop_
_entity.id
_entity.type
_entity.pdbx_description
1 polymer ?
#
loop_
_entity_poly.entity_id
_entity_poly.type
_entity_poly.pdbx_seq_one_letter_code
_entity_poly.pdbx_strand_id
1 'polypeptide(L)'
;MSKQAEQNYLRLTGDAGRAHSINKPFSDNYCGVNLASIGAIMTLLPPPPARILDMGCGAGWTSVFFARNGYEVVGQDIAQDMIELARENQARQSTELNLTFVCADYESMTMDGTFDAVVFFDCLHHAEDERAAIATAYRMLKPGGTMITHEPGEGHATAPGSIEAMKLYGVTERDMPPHVIIRHGRAIGFSEHRIFPMQHELLGIFYRRQTPKIFSRSGWLLTKRVLKAVFRPSERASSIVKMVK
;
A
#
# COMPACT_ATOMS: atom_id res chain seq x y z
N MET A 1 -10.14 7.36 -17.81
CA MET A 1 -9.16 7.52 -16.74
C MET A 1 -7.87 6.95 -17.29
N SER A 2 -6.76 7.61 -17.13
CA SER A 2 -5.55 7.23 -17.87
C SER A 2 -4.31 7.41 -16.99
N LYS A 3 -3.27 6.63 -17.27
CA LYS A 3 -1.91 6.80 -16.69
C LYS A 3 -1.43 8.25 -16.78
N GLN A 4 -1.84 8.98 -17.81
CA GLN A 4 -1.54 10.41 -17.94
C GLN A 4 -2.13 11.25 -16.79
N ALA A 5 -3.27 10.86 -16.24
CA ALA A 5 -3.86 11.56 -15.10
C ALA A 5 -3.03 11.29 -13.82
N GLU A 6 -2.62 10.05 -13.59
CA GLU A 6 -1.72 9.69 -12.50
C GLU A 6 -0.40 10.47 -12.58
N GLN A 7 0.22 10.55 -13.77
CA GLN A 7 1.45 11.34 -14.02
C GLN A 7 1.29 12.84 -13.75
N ASN A 8 0.07 13.37 -13.86
CA ASN A 8 -0.21 14.78 -13.68
C ASN A 8 -0.85 15.12 -12.33
N TYR A 9 -1.08 14.13 -11.46
CA TYR A 9 -1.84 14.29 -10.23
C TYR A 9 -1.29 15.40 -9.33
N LEU A 10 0.03 15.40 -9.08
CA LEU A 10 0.66 16.42 -8.23
C LEU A 10 0.50 17.83 -8.80
N ARG A 11 0.62 17.97 -10.11
CA ARG A 11 0.40 19.24 -10.80
C ARG A 11 -1.04 19.72 -10.69
N LEU A 12 -2.01 18.81 -10.78
CA LEU A 12 -3.44 19.13 -10.68
C LEU A 12 -3.85 19.52 -9.27
N THR A 13 -3.23 18.92 -8.25
CA THR A 13 -3.47 19.25 -6.84
C THR A 13 -2.73 20.49 -6.35
N GLY A 14 -1.73 20.98 -7.11
CA GLY A 14 -0.99 22.20 -6.84
C GLY A 14 -0.21 22.19 -5.52
N ASP A 15 0.04 23.39 -4.96
CA ASP A 15 0.86 23.56 -3.75
C ASP A 15 0.28 22.83 -2.53
N ALA A 16 -1.03 22.75 -2.41
CA ALA A 16 -1.68 22.04 -1.31
C ALA A 16 -1.43 20.51 -1.40
N GLY A 17 -1.53 19.95 -2.59
CA GLY A 17 -1.22 18.53 -2.84
C GLY A 17 0.26 18.22 -2.62
N ARG A 18 1.16 19.13 -3.06
CA ARG A 18 2.60 19.01 -2.80
C ARG A 18 2.90 19.02 -1.29
N ALA A 19 2.34 19.99 -0.55
CA ALA A 19 2.53 20.09 0.89
C ALA A 19 1.98 18.88 1.62
N HIS A 20 0.83 18.34 1.18
CA HIS A 20 0.26 17.13 1.71
C HIS A 20 1.19 15.93 1.45
N SER A 21 1.60 15.70 0.21
CA SER A 21 2.37 14.53 -0.19
C SER A 21 3.73 14.45 0.52
N ILE A 22 4.45 15.56 0.63
CA ILE A 22 5.79 15.59 1.26
C ILE A 22 5.74 15.43 2.78
N ASN A 23 4.62 15.79 3.41
CA ASN A 23 4.45 15.68 4.87
C ASN A 23 3.69 14.42 5.31
N LYS A 24 3.36 13.49 4.39
CA LYS A 24 2.79 12.21 4.77
C LYS A 24 3.73 11.44 5.71
N PRO A 25 3.20 10.66 6.67
CA PRO A 25 1.77 10.48 6.97
C PRO A 25 1.18 11.56 7.89
N PHE A 26 1.96 12.56 8.34
CA PHE A 26 1.56 13.53 9.36
C PHE A 26 0.56 14.59 8.85
N SER A 27 0.51 14.82 7.55
CA SER A 27 -0.49 15.67 6.89
C SER A 27 -1.84 14.98 6.68
N ASP A 28 -1.94 13.68 6.95
CA ASP A 28 -3.13 12.90 6.73
C ASP A 28 -4.01 12.87 7.98
N ASN A 29 -5.33 13.02 7.81
CA ASN A 29 -6.30 12.88 8.89
C ASN A 29 -6.28 11.48 9.54
N TYR A 30 -5.81 10.48 8.81
CA TYR A 30 -5.65 9.09 9.24
C TYR A 30 -4.21 8.73 9.63
N CYS A 31 -3.38 9.71 9.99
CA CYS A 31 -1.98 9.54 10.33
C CYS A 31 -1.73 8.33 11.26
N GLY A 32 -2.49 8.20 12.35
CA GLY A 32 -2.35 7.08 13.29
C GLY A 32 -2.65 5.71 12.66
N VAL A 33 -3.60 5.63 11.72
CA VAL A 33 -3.89 4.41 10.95
C VAL A 33 -2.75 4.10 10.00
N ASN A 34 -2.24 5.10 9.28
CA ASN A 34 -1.13 4.95 8.35
C ASN A 34 0.15 4.48 9.05
N LEU A 35 0.46 5.05 10.21
CA LEU A 35 1.60 4.60 11.05
C LEU A 35 1.43 3.16 11.55
N ALA A 36 0.23 2.79 11.96
CA ALA A 36 -0.06 1.41 12.35
C ALA A 36 0.02 0.44 11.17
N SER A 37 -0.42 0.87 9.98
CA SER A 37 -0.39 0.08 8.76
C SER A 37 1.04 -0.17 8.27
N ILE A 38 1.88 0.87 8.22
CA ILE A 38 3.29 0.69 7.84
C ILE A 38 4.04 -0.20 8.85
N GLY A 39 3.75 -0.05 10.15
CA GLY A 39 4.28 -0.93 11.19
C GLY A 39 3.87 -2.39 10.98
N ALA A 40 2.62 -2.66 10.63
CA ALA A 40 2.15 -4.01 10.31
C ALA A 40 2.87 -4.58 9.08
N ILE A 41 3.03 -3.80 8.01
CA ILE A 41 3.78 -4.24 6.82
C ILE A 41 5.22 -4.57 7.20
N MET A 42 5.90 -3.73 7.97
CA MET A 42 7.28 -3.98 8.42
C MET A 42 7.43 -5.28 9.22
N THR A 43 6.39 -5.71 9.96
CA THR A 43 6.41 -7.02 10.65
C THR A 43 6.21 -8.21 9.71
N LEU A 44 5.69 -7.98 8.51
CA LEU A 44 5.45 -9.01 7.49
C LEU A 44 6.60 -9.12 6.48
N LEU A 45 7.46 -8.11 6.39
CA LEU A 45 8.66 -8.10 5.57
C LEU A 45 9.70 -9.09 6.12
N PRO A 46 10.63 -9.59 5.29
CA PRO A 46 11.81 -10.29 5.78
C PRO A 46 12.63 -9.36 6.68
N PRO A 47 13.40 -9.88 7.65
CA PRO A 47 14.24 -9.04 8.49
C PRO A 47 15.31 -8.31 7.66
N PRO A 48 15.71 -7.08 8.06
CA PRO A 48 16.83 -6.38 7.42
C PRO A 48 18.17 -7.11 7.73
N PRO A 49 19.19 -6.97 6.87
CA PRO A 49 19.12 -6.28 5.59
C PRO A 49 18.41 -7.11 4.52
N ALA A 50 17.46 -6.51 3.82
CA ALA A 50 16.79 -7.11 2.67
C ALA A 50 16.51 -6.03 1.62
N ARG A 51 16.31 -6.41 0.38
CA ARG A 51 16.07 -5.48 -0.73
C ARG A 51 14.57 -5.38 -1.02
N ILE A 52 14.02 -4.17 -0.92
CA ILE A 52 12.58 -3.89 -1.05
C ILE A 52 12.32 -3.03 -2.27
N LEU A 53 11.31 -3.40 -3.06
CA LEU A 53 10.75 -2.55 -4.10
C LEU A 53 9.42 -1.99 -3.59
N ASP A 54 9.33 -0.67 -3.45
CA ASP A 54 8.14 0.06 -3.02
C ASP A 54 7.48 0.66 -4.27
N MET A 55 6.42 -0.01 -4.75
CA MET A 55 5.73 0.33 -6.00
C MET A 55 4.62 1.34 -5.75
N GLY A 56 4.58 2.41 -6.58
CA GLY A 56 3.66 3.53 -6.39
C GLY A 56 4.00 4.33 -5.13
N CYS A 57 5.28 4.60 -4.89
CA CYS A 57 5.79 5.20 -3.65
C CYS A 57 5.38 6.67 -3.45
N GLY A 58 4.84 7.34 -4.48
CA GLY A 58 4.52 8.76 -4.43
C GLY A 58 5.71 9.61 -4.00
N ALA A 59 5.53 10.47 -3.00
CA ALA A 59 6.58 11.30 -2.40
C ALA A 59 7.54 10.52 -1.46
N GLY A 60 7.54 9.17 -1.50
CA GLY A 60 8.55 8.31 -0.87
C GLY A 60 8.45 8.18 0.64
N TRP A 61 7.33 8.51 1.30
CA TRP A 61 7.23 8.43 2.75
C TRP A 61 7.35 6.98 3.26
N THR A 62 6.74 6.00 2.60
CA THR A 62 6.87 4.57 2.89
C THR A 62 8.28 4.08 2.68
N SER A 63 8.88 4.45 1.55
CA SER A 63 10.27 4.12 1.20
C SER A 63 11.26 4.61 2.25
N VAL A 64 11.08 5.83 2.76
CA VAL A 64 11.91 6.40 3.84
C VAL A 64 11.77 5.59 5.13
N PHE A 65 10.55 5.17 5.52
CA PHE A 65 10.35 4.32 6.70
C PHE A 65 11.05 2.97 6.57
N PHE A 66 10.97 2.32 5.40
CA PHE A 66 11.70 1.06 5.16
C PHE A 66 13.21 1.27 5.22
N ALA A 67 13.75 2.26 4.51
CA ALA A 67 15.19 2.52 4.48
C ALA A 67 15.75 2.89 5.87
N ARG A 68 15.02 3.64 6.68
CA ARG A 68 15.38 3.95 8.07
C ARG A 68 15.43 2.71 8.97
N ASN A 69 14.70 1.66 8.62
CA ASN A 69 14.76 0.37 9.33
C ASN A 69 15.89 -0.54 8.84
N GLY A 70 16.76 -0.07 7.93
CA GLY A 70 17.94 -0.80 7.46
C GLY A 70 17.73 -1.64 6.21
N TYR A 71 16.64 -1.42 5.47
CA TYR A 71 16.43 -2.05 4.16
C TYR A 71 17.18 -1.29 3.05
N GLU A 72 17.60 -2.02 2.01
CA GLU A 72 17.92 -1.43 0.70
C GLU A 72 16.60 -1.23 -0.04
N VAL A 73 16.26 0.01 -0.37
CA VAL A 73 14.95 0.34 -0.95
C VAL A 73 15.08 0.98 -2.32
N VAL A 74 14.27 0.49 -3.24
CA VAL A 74 13.98 1.18 -4.51
C VAL A 74 12.52 1.61 -4.47
N GLY A 75 12.28 2.92 -4.46
CA GLY A 75 10.95 3.50 -4.61
C GLY A 75 10.65 3.77 -6.09
N GLN A 76 9.49 3.33 -6.54
CA GLN A 76 9.06 3.53 -7.93
C GLN A 76 7.72 4.28 -7.96
N ASP A 77 7.61 5.24 -8.89
CA ASP A 77 6.34 5.91 -9.20
C ASP A 77 6.29 6.26 -10.69
N ILE A 78 5.08 6.39 -11.26
CA ILE A 78 4.89 6.74 -12.65
C ILE A 78 5.04 8.26 -12.90
N ALA A 79 4.86 9.08 -11.86
CA ALA A 79 4.90 10.53 -11.93
C ALA A 79 6.32 11.06 -11.62
N GLN A 80 6.93 11.72 -12.59
CA GLN A 80 8.28 12.29 -12.45
C GLN A 80 8.35 13.34 -11.32
N ASP A 81 7.33 14.17 -11.19
CA ASP A 81 7.25 15.20 -10.14
C ASP A 81 7.10 14.59 -8.73
N MET A 82 6.44 13.44 -8.59
CA MET A 82 6.42 12.66 -7.34
C MET A 82 7.81 12.10 -7.01
N ILE A 83 8.56 11.60 -7.99
CA ILE A 83 9.93 11.13 -7.79
C ILE A 83 10.87 12.26 -7.38
N GLU A 84 10.72 13.46 -7.94
CA GLU A 84 11.48 14.63 -7.52
C GLU A 84 11.15 15.00 -6.07
N LEU A 85 9.88 14.97 -5.70
CA LEU A 85 9.43 15.20 -4.33
C LEU A 85 9.92 14.11 -3.36
N ALA A 86 9.99 12.86 -3.80
CA ALA A 86 10.54 11.75 -3.01
C ALA A 86 12.04 11.93 -2.74
N ARG A 87 12.81 12.40 -3.72
CA ARG A 87 14.22 12.76 -3.54
C ARG A 87 14.40 13.96 -2.59
N GLU A 88 13.52 14.95 -2.67
CA GLU A 88 13.48 16.05 -1.70
C GLU A 88 13.20 15.55 -0.29
N ASN A 89 12.24 14.63 -0.12
CA ASN A 89 11.93 14.00 1.17
C ASN A 89 13.14 13.20 1.71
N GLN A 90 13.83 12.44 0.86
CA GLN A 90 15.07 11.74 1.24
C GLN A 90 16.16 12.73 1.69
N ALA A 91 16.35 13.83 0.97
CA ALA A 91 17.37 14.84 1.31
C ALA A 91 17.08 15.56 2.64
N ARG A 92 15.87 15.55 3.14
CA ARG A 92 15.49 16.09 4.47
C ARG A 92 15.87 15.15 5.63
N GLN A 93 16.28 13.92 5.35
CA GLN A 93 16.65 12.98 6.39
C GLN A 93 18.03 13.32 6.97
N SER A 94 18.17 13.19 8.29
CA SER A 94 19.43 13.50 9.00
C SER A 94 20.52 12.45 8.81
N THR A 95 20.20 11.30 8.22
CA THR A 95 21.10 10.19 7.98
C THR A 95 21.05 9.78 6.52
N GLU A 96 22.17 9.32 5.97
CA GLU A 96 22.19 8.70 4.65
C GLU A 96 21.35 7.41 4.67
N LEU A 97 20.51 7.27 3.67
CA LEU A 97 19.62 6.11 3.51
C LEU A 97 20.03 5.30 2.28
N ASN A 98 20.03 3.98 2.42
CA ASN A 98 20.16 3.08 1.26
C ASN A 98 18.84 3.04 0.48
N LEU A 99 18.55 4.14 -0.21
CA LEU A 99 17.29 4.44 -0.88
C LEU A 99 17.53 5.11 -2.22
N THR A 100 16.93 4.56 -3.26
CA THR A 100 16.94 5.14 -4.62
C THR A 100 15.54 5.24 -5.15
N PHE A 101 15.31 6.16 -6.10
CA PHE A 101 14.01 6.36 -6.72
C PHE A 101 14.09 6.27 -8.25
N VAL A 102 13.09 5.62 -8.85
CA VAL A 102 12.96 5.42 -10.30
C VAL A 102 11.58 5.86 -10.78
N CYS A 103 11.54 6.64 -11.86
CA CYS A 103 10.31 6.98 -12.56
C CYS A 103 10.05 5.92 -13.63
N ALA A 104 8.99 5.12 -13.44
CA ALA A 104 8.62 4.04 -14.35
C ALA A 104 7.14 3.67 -14.15
N ASP A 105 6.56 2.99 -15.13
CA ASP A 105 5.23 2.41 -15.02
C ASP A 105 5.33 0.98 -14.44
N TYR A 106 4.77 0.73 -13.27
CA TYR A 106 4.84 -0.57 -12.61
C TYR A 106 4.13 -1.70 -13.37
N GLU A 107 3.24 -1.41 -14.33
CA GLU A 107 2.59 -2.44 -15.15
C GLU A 107 3.55 -3.02 -16.21
N SER A 108 4.56 -2.26 -16.64
CA SER A 108 5.44 -2.64 -17.75
C SER A 108 6.93 -2.57 -17.44
N MET A 109 7.33 -2.01 -16.31
CA MET A 109 8.73 -1.77 -16.00
C MET A 109 9.57 -3.05 -15.95
N THR A 110 10.83 -2.88 -16.31
CA THR A 110 11.90 -3.84 -16.11
C THR A 110 13.08 -3.14 -15.44
N MET A 111 13.77 -3.82 -14.55
CA MET A 111 15.02 -3.33 -13.95
C MET A 111 15.94 -4.50 -13.61
N ASP A 112 17.22 -4.20 -13.46
CA ASP A 112 18.22 -5.19 -13.10
C ASP A 112 18.11 -5.59 -11.62
N GLY A 113 18.39 -6.87 -11.38
CA GLY A 113 18.35 -7.45 -10.05
C GLY A 113 16.95 -7.86 -9.59
N THR A 114 16.90 -8.46 -8.42
CA THR A 114 15.67 -8.99 -7.80
C THR A 114 15.56 -8.54 -6.36
N PHE A 115 14.33 -8.62 -5.82
CA PHE A 115 13.96 -8.12 -4.51
C PHE A 115 13.52 -9.25 -3.58
N ASP A 116 13.77 -9.08 -2.29
CA ASP A 116 13.29 -9.97 -1.24
C ASP A 116 11.78 -9.74 -0.98
N ALA A 117 11.35 -8.48 -1.13
CA ALA A 117 9.93 -8.14 -1.10
C ALA A 117 9.56 -7.01 -2.07
N VAL A 118 8.31 -7.03 -2.52
CA VAL A 118 7.65 -5.97 -3.27
C VAL A 118 6.44 -5.51 -2.48
N VAL A 119 6.28 -4.20 -2.31
CA VAL A 119 5.18 -3.60 -1.55
C VAL A 119 4.36 -2.70 -2.45
N PHE A 120 3.03 -2.83 -2.38
CA PHE A 120 2.05 -1.86 -2.85
C PHE A 120 1.33 -1.29 -1.63
N PHE A 121 1.52 -0.02 -1.36
CA PHE A 121 0.85 0.65 -0.26
C PHE A 121 -0.15 1.67 -0.79
N ASP A 122 -1.42 1.30 -0.83
CA ASP A 122 -2.53 2.16 -1.23
C ASP A 122 -2.32 2.77 -2.64
N CYS A 123 -1.94 1.91 -3.60
CA CYS A 123 -1.59 2.33 -4.96
C CYS A 123 -1.94 1.34 -6.06
N LEU A 124 -2.14 0.03 -5.77
CA LEU A 124 -2.46 -0.96 -6.79
C LEU A 124 -3.87 -0.73 -7.38
N HIS A 125 -4.77 -0.13 -6.62
CA HIS A 125 -6.12 0.22 -7.09
C HIS A 125 -6.13 1.36 -8.14
N HIS A 126 -5.01 2.05 -8.34
CA HIS A 126 -4.80 3.02 -9.42
C HIS A 126 -4.35 2.37 -10.74
N ALA A 127 -4.01 1.08 -10.76
CA ALA A 127 -3.58 0.39 -11.96
C ALA A 127 -4.67 0.39 -13.05
N GLU A 128 -4.26 0.59 -14.30
CA GLU A 128 -5.14 0.31 -15.47
C GLU A 128 -5.27 -1.20 -15.70
N ASP A 129 -4.18 -1.94 -15.49
CA ASP A 129 -4.11 -3.41 -15.51
C ASP A 129 -3.42 -3.92 -14.24
N GLU A 130 -4.21 -4.21 -13.21
CA GLU A 130 -3.73 -4.75 -11.94
C GLU A 130 -3.04 -6.12 -12.11
N ARG A 131 -3.44 -6.90 -13.12
CA ARG A 131 -2.78 -8.17 -13.42
C ARG A 131 -1.37 -7.95 -13.94
N ALA A 132 -1.15 -6.97 -14.81
CA ALA A 132 0.16 -6.60 -15.32
C ALA A 132 1.07 -6.10 -14.19
N ALA A 133 0.55 -5.25 -13.28
CA ALA A 133 1.28 -4.77 -12.11
C ALA A 133 1.72 -5.93 -11.18
N ILE A 134 0.81 -6.87 -10.87
CA ILE A 134 1.12 -8.06 -10.06
C ILE A 134 2.12 -8.98 -10.79
N ALA A 135 2.03 -9.12 -12.13
CA ALA A 135 2.99 -9.88 -12.91
C ALA A 135 4.39 -9.26 -12.89
N THR A 136 4.46 -7.93 -12.92
CA THR A 136 5.73 -7.21 -12.76
C THR A 136 6.33 -7.45 -11.37
N ALA A 137 5.53 -7.33 -10.30
CA ALA A 137 5.97 -7.66 -8.94
C ALA A 137 6.53 -9.09 -8.86
N TYR A 138 5.84 -10.06 -9.46
CA TYR A 138 6.30 -11.45 -9.51
C TYR A 138 7.66 -11.58 -10.21
N ARG A 139 7.85 -10.94 -11.37
CA ARG A 139 9.14 -10.96 -12.10
C ARG A 139 10.27 -10.39 -11.27
N MET A 140 10.02 -9.28 -10.55
CA MET A 140 11.02 -8.59 -9.74
C MET A 140 11.40 -9.35 -8.45
N LEU A 141 10.59 -10.30 -7.99
CA LEU A 141 10.86 -11.05 -6.78
C LEU A 141 11.88 -12.16 -7.00
N LYS A 142 12.75 -12.38 -6.01
CA LYS A 142 13.55 -13.59 -5.85
C LYS A 142 12.64 -14.81 -5.66
N PRO A 143 13.09 -16.04 -5.98
CA PRO A 143 12.40 -17.26 -5.51
C PRO A 143 12.22 -17.21 -3.97
N GLY A 144 11.01 -17.48 -3.48
CA GLY A 144 10.65 -17.36 -2.06
C GLY A 144 10.44 -15.91 -1.57
N GLY A 145 10.64 -14.91 -2.43
CA GLY A 145 10.34 -13.52 -2.11
C GLY A 145 8.84 -13.24 -1.98
N THR A 146 8.48 -12.13 -1.34
CA THR A 146 7.09 -11.86 -0.99
C THR A 146 6.56 -10.58 -1.60
N MET A 147 5.33 -10.61 -2.13
CA MET A 147 4.54 -9.42 -2.44
C MET A 147 3.61 -9.12 -1.28
N ILE A 148 3.57 -7.87 -0.85
CA ILE A 148 2.67 -7.38 0.20
C ILE A 148 1.88 -6.21 -0.37
N THR A 149 0.55 -6.28 -0.28
CA THR A 149 -0.35 -5.20 -0.69
C THR A 149 -1.12 -4.68 0.52
N HIS A 150 -1.37 -3.38 0.57
CA HIS A 150 -2.26 -2.72 1.52
C HIS A 150 -3.26 -1.94 0.68
N GLU A 151 -4.47 -2.49 0.49
CA GLU A 151 -5.39 -1.99 -0.53
C GLU A 151 -6.82 -1.88 -0.03
N PRO A 152 -7.63 -0.96 -0.60
CA PRO A 152 -9.03 -0.84 -0.29
C PRO A 152 -9.83 -2.07 -0.75
N GLY A 153 -10.95 -2.33 -0.08
CA GLY A 153 -11.89 -3.39 -0.41
C GLY A 153 -12.98 -2.97 -1.39
N GLU A 154 -14.01 -3.82 -1.47
CA GLU A 154 -15.22 -3.52 -2.25
C GLU A 154 -15.91 -2.25 -1.75
N GLY A 155 -16.41 -1.44 -2.70
CA GLY A 155 -17.09 -0.18 -2.45
C GLY A 155 -16.18 1.05 -2.49
N HIS A 156 -14.86 0.88 -2.63
CA HIS A 156 -13.92 1.99 -2.74
C HIS A 156 -14.20 2.84 -3.97
N ALA A 157 -14.34 2.24 -5.14
CA ALA A 157 -14.63 2.94 -6.40
C ALA A 157 -15.90 3.80 -6.37
N THR A 158 -16.84 3.49 -5.48
CA THR A 158 -18.10 4.21 -5.31
C THR A 158 -18.13 5.09 -4.05
N ALA A 159 -17.03 5.16 -3.30
CA ALA A 159 -16.91 6.04 -2.16
C ALA A 159 -16.92 7.53 -2.60
N PRO A 160 -17.53 8.45 -1.83
CA PRO A 160 -17.63 9.86 -2.22
C PRO A 160 -16.28 10.49 -2.60
N GLY A 161 -15.22 10.21 -1.82
CA GLY A 161 -13.87 10.74 -2.09
C GLY A 161 -13.27 10.19 -3.38
N SER A 162 -13.45 8.91 -3.68
CA SER A 162 -12.98 8.29 -4.92
C SER A 162 -13.71 8.84 -6.15
N ILE A 163 -15.04 9.02 -6.04
CA ILE A 163 -15.83 9.65 -7.12
C ILE A 163 -15.36 11.09 -7.37
N GLU A 164 -15.10 11.84 -6.30
CA GLU A 164 -14.59 13.21 -6.40
C GLU A 164 -13.19 13.26 -7.02
N ALA A 165 -12.26 12.39 -6.59
CA ALA A 165 -10.91 12.30 -7.15
C ALA A 165 -10.93 11.93 -8.64
N MET A 166 -11.71 10.94 -9.03
CA MET A 166 -11.90 10.58 -10.44
C MET A 166 -12.46 11.75 -11.27
N LYS A 167 -13.42 12.50 -10.72
CA LYS A 167 -14.04 13.64 -11.42
C LYS A 167 -13.09 14.83 -11.53
N LEU A 168 -12.35 15.16 -10.48
CA LEU A 168 -11.49 16.36 -10.43
C LEU A 168 -10.15 16.14 -11.13
N TYR A 169 -9.56 14.96 -10.95
CA TYR A 169 -8.19 14.68 -11.38
C TYR A 169 -8.09 13.66 -12.49
N GLY A 170 -9.17 12.92 -12.79
CA GLY A 170 -9.17 11.88 -13.82
C GLY A 170 -8.39 10.62 -13.45
N VAL A 171 -7.95 10.49 -12.19
CA VAL A 171 -7.23 9.34 -11.65
C VAL A 171 -8.08 8.07 -11.65
N THR A 172 -7.44 6.93 -11.52
CA THR A 172 -8.10 5.62 -11.43
C THR A 172 -8.37 5.28 -9.97
N GLU A 173 -9.61 4.94 -9.65
CA GLU A 173 -10.02 4.50 -8.32
C GLU A 173 -10.85 3.22 -8.47
N ARG A 174 -10.24 2.08 -8.16
CA ARG A 174 -10.89 0.77 -8.30
C ARG A 174 -11.05 0.08 -6.95
N ASP A 175 -12.01 -0.82 -6.88
CA ASP A 175 -12.04 -1.81 -5.81
C ASP A 175 -10.87 -2.78 -5.98
N MET A 176 -10.07 -2.98 -4.92
CA MET A 176 -8.94 -3.91 -4.94
C MET A 176 -9.01 -4.91 -3.77
N PRO A 177 -10.11 -5.66 -3.64
CA PRO A 177 -10.29 -6.60 -2.55
C PRO A 177 -9.36 -7.82 -2.67
N PRO A 178 -9.05 -8.52 -1.57
CA PRO A 178 -8.15 -9.67 -1.54
C PRO A 178 -8.41 -10.73 -2.59
N HIS A 179 -9.67 -11.06 -2.85
CA HIS A 179 -10.00 -12.11 -3.82
C HIS A 179 -9.57 -11.78 -5.25
N VAL A 180 -9.52 -10.49 -5.62
CA VAL A 180 -9.01 -10.03 -6.92
C VAL A 180 -7.50 -10.22 -6.97
N ILE A 181 -6.78 -9.70 -5.97
CA ILE A 181 -5.31 -9.80 -5.86
C ILE A 181 -4.87 -11.27 -5.86
N ILE A 182 -5.51 -12.11 -5.03
CA ILE A 182 -5.17 -13.54 -4.90
C ILE A 182 -5.46 -14.30 -6.20
N ARG A 183 -6.57 -14.02 -6.87
CA ARG A 183 -6.91 -14.64 -8.16
C ARG A 183 -5.84 -14.36 -9.21
N HIS A 184 -5.44 -13.09 -9.37
CA HIS A 184 -4.38 -12.73 -10.32
C HIS A 184 -3.02 -13.28 -9.91
N GLY A 185 -2.67 -13.17 -8.63
CA GLY A 185 -1.40 -13.69 -8.12
C GLY A 185 -1.25 -15.20 -8.34
N ARG A 186 -2.27 -15.99 -8.02
CA ARG A 186 -2.26 -17.44 -8.28
C ARG A 186 -2.15 -17.78 -9.76
N ALA A 187 -2.87 -17.06 -10.62
CA ALA A 187 -2.80 -17.25 -12.07
C ALA A 187 -1.42 -16.90 -12.67
N ILE A 188 -0.64 -16.04 -11.98
CA ILE A 188 0.72 -15.64 -12.37
C ILE A 188 1.76 -16.64 -11.85
N GLY A 189 1.53 -17.29 -10.69
CA GLY A 189 2.44 -18.30 -10.15
C GLY A 189 2.80 -18.13 -8.67
N PHE A 190 2.20 -17.20 -7.93
CA PHE A 190 2.37 -17.15 -6.48
C PHE A 190 1.82 -18.42 -5.83
N SER A 191 2.62 -19.04 -4.96
CA SER A 191 2.34 -20.34 -4.36
C SER A 191 1.44 -20.26 -3.12
N GLU A 192 1.65 -19.24 -2.28
CA GLU A 192 0.95 -19.07 -1.01
C GLU A 192 0.38 -17.67 -0.87
N HIS A 193 -0.65 -17.53 -0.05
CA HIS A 193 -1.19 -16.23 0.33
C HIS A 193 -1.72 -16.24 1.76
N ARG A 194 -1.71 -15.04 2.38
CA ARG A 194 -2.38 -14.77 3.66
C ARG A 194 -3.05 -13.41 3.58
N ILE A 195 -4.23 -13.31 4.20
CA ILE A 195 -4.99 -12.07 4.34
C ILE A 195 -4.89 -11.61 5.81
N PHE A 196 -4.59 -10.35 6.00
CA PHE A 196 -4.56 -9.71 7.32
C PHE A 196 -5.57 -8.57 7.34
N PRO A 197 -6.28 -8.37 8.47
CA PRO A 197 -7.22 -7.27 8.60
C PRO A 197 -6.52 -5.93 8.52
N MET A 198 -7.20 -4.93 7.98
CA MET A 198 -6.73 -3.55 7.91
C MET A 198 -6.58 -2.94 9.31
N GLN A 199 -5.62 -2.06 9.50
CA GLN A 199 -5.33 -1.51 10.83
C GLN A 199 -6.47 -0.70 11.43
N HIS A 200 -7.27 0.00 10.63
CA HIS A 200 -8.46 0.70 11.11
C HIS A 200 -9.51 -0.26 11.73
N GLU A 201 -9.61 -1.50 11.23
CA GLU A 201 -10.49 -2.52 11.81
C GLU A 201 -9.98 -2.97 13.18
N LEU A 202 -8.66 -3.25 13.28
CA LEU A 202 -8.03 -3.65 14.54
C LEU A 202 -8.07 -2.53 15.59
N LEU A 203 -7.80 -1.30 15.20
CA LEU A 203 -7.92 -0.14 16.07
C LEU A 203 -9.38 0.02 16.57
N GLY A 204 -10.36 -0.17 15.69
CA GLY A 204 -11.78 -0.17 16.06
C GLY A 204 -12.20 -1.35 16.98
N ILE A 205 -11.43 -2.43 17.01
CA ILE A 205 -11.66 -3.57 17.92
C ILE A 205 -10.98 -3.31 19.27
N PHE A 206 -9.71 -2.94 19.31
CA PHE A 206 -8.88 -2.92 20.52
C PHE A 206 -8.77 -1.55 21.18
N TYR A 207 -8.82 -0.44 20.43
CA TYR A 207 -8.59 0.94 20.95
C TYR A 207 -9.89 1.76 21.01
N ARG A 208 -10.99 1.15 21.37
CA ARG A 208 -12.28 1.85 21.53
C ARG A 208 -12.39 2.57 22.88
N ARG A 209 -13.15 3.66 22.91
CA ARG A 209 -13.35 4.47 24.12
C ARG A 209 -14.12 3.74 25.23
N GLN A 210 -14.97 2.77 24.89
CA GLN A 210 -15.79 2.02 25.83
C GLN A 210 -15.74 0.53 25.52
N THR A 211 -15.50 -0.29 26.53
CA THR A 211 -15.56 -1.75 26.44
C THR A 211 -17.01 -2.19 26.65
N PRO A 212 -17.64 -2.87 25.70
CA PRO A 212 -19.01 -3.35 25.89
C PRO A 212 -19.06 -4.47 26.94
N LYS A 213 -20.20 -4.57 27.66
CA LYS A 213 -20.42 -5.69 28.57
C LYS A 213 -20.44 -7.00 27.78
N ILE A 214 -19.76 -8.03 28.29
CA ILE A 214 -19.53 -9.31 27.59
C ILE A 214 -20.86 -9.94 27.13
N PHE A 215 -21.89 -9.96 27.99
CA PHE A 215 -23.20 -10.54 27.68
C PHE A 215 -24.21 -9.57 27.05
N SER A 216 -23.75 -8.44 26.50
CA SER A 216 -24.59 -7.51 25.76
C SER A 216 -24.55 -7.81 24.25
N ARG A 217 -25.54 -7.29 23.51
CA ARG A 217 -25.53 -7.35 22.01
C ARG A 217 -24.25 -6.77 21.41
N SER A 218 -23.77 -5.67 21.98
CA SER A 218 -22.51 -5.04 21.55
C SER A 218 -21.27 -5.88 21.88
N GLY A 219 -21.26 -6.58 23.02
CA GLY A 219 -20.20 -7.53 23.39
C GLY A 219 -20.17 -8.73 22.43
N TRP A 220 -21.33 -9.29 22.11
CA TRP A 220 -21.41 -10.40 21.16
C TRP A 220 -20.98 -10.00 19.74
N LEU A 221 -21.37 -8.81 19.25
CA LEU A 221 -20.90 -8.28 17.98
C LEU A 221 -19.39 -8.06 17.96
N LEU A 222 -18.80 -7.59 19.06
CA LEU A 222 -17.36 -7.47 19.21
C LEU A 222 -16.67 -8.83 19.10
N THR A 223 -17.15 -9.82 19.86
CA THR A 223 -16.59 -11.18 19.81
C THR A 223 -16.63 -11.75 18.41
N LYS A 224 -17.72 -11.59 17.68
CA LYS A 224 -17.81 -11.99 16.27
C LYS A 224 -16.76 -11.29 15.40
N ARG A 225 -16.57 -9.98 15.57
CA ARG A 225 -15.55 -9.23 14.80
C ARG A 225 -14.14 -9.73 15.09
N VAL A 226 -13.81 -9.98 16.36
CA VAL A 226 -12.51 -10.54 16.77
C VAL A 226 -12.30 -11.91 16.13
N LEU A 227 -13.25 -12.83 16.29
CA LEU A 227 -13.17 -14.17 15.71
C LEU A 227 -13.02 -14.13 14.18
N LYS A 228 -13.79 -13.25 13.53
CA LYS A 228 -13.68 -13.07 12.08
C LYS A 228 -12.29 -12.55 11.68
N ALA A 229 -11.77 -11.53 12.36
CA ALA A 229 -10.46 -10.96 12.06
C ALA A 229 -9.32 -11.98 12.23
N VAL A 230 -9.42 -12.88 13.22
CA VAL A 230 -8.38 -13.89 13.51
C VAL A 230 -8.50 -15.13 12.64
N PHE A 231 -9.69 -15.71 12.52
CA PHE A 231 -9.87 -17.04 11.93
C PHE A 231 -10.42 -17.02 10.51
N ARG A 232 -11.04 -15.92 10.08
CA ARG A 232 -11.69 -15.83 8.77
C ARG A 232 -11.68 -14.38 8.24
N PRO A 233 -10.48 -13.83 7.95
CA PRO A 233 -10.37 -12.49 7.39
C PRO A 233 -11.20 -12.37 6.11
N SER A 234 -11.71 -11.19 5.86
CA SER A 234 -12.61 -10.95 4.72
C SER A 234 -11.82 -10.94 3.41
N GLU A 235 -12.33 -11.66 2.41
CA GLU A 235 -11.81 -11.60 1.03
C GLU A 235 -12.35 -10.40 0.24
N ARG A 236 -13.23 -9.59 0.84
CA ARG A 236 -13.90 -8.45 0.19
C ARG A 236 -13.59 -7.10 0.84
N ALA A 237 -13.23 -7.10 2.12
CA ALA A 237 -12.92 -5.87 2.83
C ALA A 237 -11.50 -5.38 2.52
N SER A 238 -11.23 -4.11 2.81
CA SER A 238 -9.88 -3.56 2.81
C SER A 238 -8.95 -4.42 3.67
N SER A 239 -7.74 -4.69 3.19
CA SER A 239 -6.86 -5.65 3.84
C SER A 239 -5.40 -5.53 3.41
N ILE A 240 -4.54 -6.19 4.18
CA ILE A 240 -3.18 -6.50 3.74
C ILE A 240 -3.17 -7.93 3.20
N VAL A 241 -2.68 -8.11 1.97
CA VAL A 241 -2.47 -9.42 1.37
C VAL A 241 -0.97 -9.67 1.21
N LYS A 242 -0.48 -10.80 1.76
CA LYS A 242 0.89 -11.28 1.53
C LYS A 242 0.84 -12.50 0.64
N MET A 243 1.65 -12.51 -0.43
CA MET A 243 1.80 -13.64 -1.34
C MET A 243 3.28 -14.03 -1.47
N VAL A 244 3.57 -15.30 -1.67
CA VAL A 244 4.93 -15.86 -1.79
C VAL A 244 5.15 -16.37 -3.21
N LYS A 245 6.28 -15.98 -3.82
CA LYS A 245 6.73 -16.48 -5.12
C LYS A 245 7.30 -17.88 -5.05
#